data_83041f3bdb822af91c1f1a9ea5d8bfed
#
_entry.id   83041f3bdb822af91c1f1a9ea5d8bfed
#
_cell.length_a   1.000
_cell.length_b   1.000
_cell.length_c   1.000
_cell.angle_alpha   90.00
_cell.angle_beta   90.00
_cell.angle_gamma   90.00
#
_symmetry.space_group_name_H-M   'P 1'
#
loop_
_entity.id
_entity.type
_entity.pdbx_description
1 polymer ?
#
loop_
_entity_poly.entity_id
_entity_poly.type
_entity_poly.pdbx_seq_one_letter_code
_entity_poly.pdbx_strand_id
1 'polypeptide(L)'
;MRLSDVLSKEPNLEFQQVDGFLKKKLPCGGQQRLDVGVVCRAFYCKNCGSDLTFSMGDRAKIACIGVTNYLVSIDCVLKCPRCATTVPIWYLVESRNEVTDTTVWVRILKRTEKLSENVSISHGAYGKYTEYLDKADRAFSDGLGAGAIVYLREIMEGITYQAVSYTHLRAHE
;
A
#
# COMPACT_ATOMS: atom_id res chain seq x y z
N MET A 1 -7.62 -11.93 -19.91
CA MET A 1 -6.51 -12.00 -18.90
C MET A 1 -7.14 -12.13 -17.53
N ARG A 2 -6.48 -12.80 -16.57
CA ARG A 2 -7.03 -12.97 -15.23
C ARG A 2 -6.91 -11.69 -14.41
N LEU A 3 -7.79 -11.49 -13.42
CA LEU A 3 -7.71 -10.34 -12.51
C LEU A 3 -6.38 -10.31 -11.73
N SER A 4 -5.84 -11.48 -11.33
CA SER A 4 -4.52 -11.58 -10.70
C SER A 4 -3.40 -10.94 -11.51
N ASP A 5 -3.48 -10.98 -12.85
CA ASP A 5 -2.44 -10.39 -13.71
C ASP A 5 -2.44 -8.87 -13.62
N VAL A 6 -3.62 -8.26 -13.44
CA VAL A 6 -3.76 -6.81 -13.22
C VAL A 6 -3.29 -6.43 -11.82
N LEU A 7 -3.70 -7.19 -10.79
CA LEU A 7 -3.32 -6.93 -9.39
C LEU A 7 -1.82 -7.09 -9.14
N SER A 8 -1.13 -7.89 -9.96
CA SER A 8 0.32 -8.11 -9.87
C SER A 8 1.16 -7.00 -10.49
N LYS A 9 0.55 -6.10 -11.29
CA LYS A 9 1.25 -4.99 -11.95
C LYS A 9 1.22 -3.72 -11.10
N GLU A 10 2.03 -2.73 -11.49
CA GLU A 10 1.89 -1.39 -10.96
C GLU A 10 0.53 -0.79 -11.36
N PRO A 11 -0.10 0.01 -10.47
CA PRO A 11 -1.33 0.71 -10.80
C PRO A 11 -1.15 1.54 -12.07
N ASN A 12 -2.06 1.35 -13.03
CA ASN A 12 -2.12 2.10 -14.26
C ASN A 12 -3.50 2.76 -14.37
N LEU A 13 -3.55 3.96 -14.92
CA LEU A 13 -4.79 4.70 -15.15
C LEU A 13 -5.62 4.11 -16.29
N GLU A 14 -5.04 3.24 -17.12
CA GLU A 14 -5.72 2.59 -18.23
C GLU A 14 -6.54 1.39 -17.78
N PHE A 15 -7.73 1.26 -18.36
CA PHE A 15 -8.56 0.08 -18.16
C PHE A 15 -7.97 -1.13 -18.90
N GLN A 16 -7.85 -2.25 -18.21
CA GLN A 16 -7.38 -3.52 -18.72
C GLN A 16 -8.54 -4.53 -18.76
N GLN A 17 -8.65 -5.27 -19.83
CA GLN A 17 -9.68 -6.28 -19.99
C GLN A 17 -9.33 -7.54 -19.22
N VAL A 18 -10.24 -7.99 -18.34
CA VAL A 18 -10.13 -9.23 -17.58
C VAL A 18 -11.32 -10.13 -17.77
N ASP A 19 -11.15 -11.42 -17.55
CA ASP A 19 -12.23 -12.38 -17.52
C ASP A 19 -13.13 -12.10 -16.31
N GLY A 20 -14.42 -12.37 -16.43
CA GLY A 20 -15.38 -12.15 -15.36
C GLY A 20 -14.98 -12.87 -14.07
N PHE A 21 -14.96 -12.16 -12.98
CA PHE A 21 -14.50 -12.65 -11.68
C PHE A 21 -15.61 -12.71 -10.62
N LEU A 22 -16.72 -12.02 -10.83
CA LEU A 22 -17.91 -12.08 -9.96
C LEU A 22 -19.10 -12.69 -10.71
N LYS A 23 -19.68 -13.73 -10.13
CA LYS A 23 -20.87 -14.39 -10.70
C LYS A 23 -22.20 -13.74 -10.27
N LYS A 24 -22.20 -12.99 -9.17
CA LYS A 24 -23.38 -12.34 -8.60
C LYS A 24 -23.01 -10.95 -8.10
N LYS A 25 -23.93 -10.00 -8.18
CA LYS A 25 -23.78 -8.67 -7.60
C LYS A 25 -23.55 -8.79 -6.10
N LEU A 26 -22.54 -8.07 -5.62
CA LEU A 26 -22.33 -7.88 -4.20
C LEU A 26 -23.05 -6.60 -3.76
N PRO A 27 -23.91 -6.66 -2.73
CA PRO A 27 -24.45 -5.45 -2.12
C PRO A 27 -23.30 -4.63 -1.52
N CYS A 28 -23.54 -3.35 -1.26
CA CYS A 28 -22.58 -2.51 -0.55
C CYS A 28 -22.19 -3.16 0.79
N GLY A 29 -20.90 -3.36 1.02
CA GLY A 29 -20.36 -4.08 2.18
C GLY A 29 -20.48 -5.62 2.10
N GLY A 30 -21.15 -6.16 1.08
CA GLY A 30 -21.22 -7.61 0.85
C GLY A 30 -19.85 -8.18 0.51
N GLN A 31 -19.51 -9.36 1.04
CA GLN A 31 -18.19 -9.97 0.91
C GLN A 31 -18.26 -11.30 0.19
N GLN A 32 -17.27 -11.57 -0.66
CA GLN A 32 -17.07 -12.87 -1.31
C GLN A 32 -15.58 -13.19 -1.41
N ARG A 33 -15.22 -14.46 -1.21
CA ARG A 33 -13.87 -14.96 -1.54
C ARG A 33 -13.82 -15.41 -2.98
N LEU A 34 -12.85 -14.88 -3.72
CA LEU A 34 -12.69 -15.13 -5.15
C LEU A 34 -11.38 -15.88 -5.43
N ASP A 35 -11.47 -16.82 -6.35
CA ASP A 35 -10.30 -17.43 -6.96
C ASP A 35 -10.01 -16.69 -8.26
N VAL A 36 -8.99 -15.84 -8.26
CA VAL A 36 -8.61 -14.99 -9.40
C VAL A 36 -7.25 -15.37 -9.99
N GLY A 37 -6.67 -16.46 -9.51
CA GLY A 37 -5.29 -16.84 -9.77
C GLY A 37 -4.34 -16.29 -8.70
N VAL A 38 -3.05 -16.46 -8.93
CA VAL A 38 -2.00 -16.07 -7.98
C VAL A 38 -1.58 -14.62 -8.21
N VAL A 39 -1.74 -13.79 -7.19
CA VAL A 39 -1.21 -12.43 -7.19
C VAL A 39 0.22 -12.48 -6.71
N CYS A 40 1.13 -11.84 -7.44
CA CYS A 40 2.56 -11.79 -7.15
C CYS A 40 3.07 -10.34 -7.19
N ARG A 41 3.96 -9.97 -6.26
CA ARG A 41 4.59 -8.64 -6.21
C ARG A 41 6.03 -8.75 -5.73
N ALA A 42 6.91 -7.92 -6.29
CA ALA A 42 8.28 -7.80 -5.83
C ALA A 42 8.34 -6.85 -4.62
N PHE A 43 8.99 -7.29 -3.54
CA PHE A 43 9.27 -6.50 -2.33
C PHE A 43 10.65 -6.81 -1.80
N TYR A 44 11.28 -5.80 -1.23
CA TYR A 44 12.49 -6.04 -0.43
C TYR A 44 12.12 -6.73 0.88
N CYS A 45 12.61 -7.93 1.07
CA CYS A 45 12.42 -8.68 2.31
C CYS A 45 13.57 -8.41 3.27
N LYS A 46 13.34 -7.66 4.36
CA LYS A 46 14.39 -7.35 5.34
C LYS A 46 14.94 -8.61 6.02
N ASN A 47 14.08 -9.58 6.33
CA ASN A 47 14.52 -10.84 6.94
C ASN A 47 15.44 -11.66 6.03
N CYS A 48 15.29 -11.53 4.71
CA CYS A 48 16.13 -12.22 3.72
C CYS A 48 17.24 -11.34 3.14
N GLY A 49 17.20 -10.01 3.39
CA GLY A 49 18.17 -9.04 2.88
C GLY A 49 18.17 -8.89 1.35
N SER A 50 17.05 -9.17 0.66
CA SER A 50 17.00 -9.16 -0.81
C SER A 50 15.61 -8.89 -1.36
N ASP A 51 15.56 -8.39 -2.60
CA ASP A 51 14.32 -8.28 -3.37
C ASP A 51 13.83 -9.67 -3.76
N LEU A 52 12.58 -9.96 -3.43
CA LEU A 52 11.94 -11.24 -3.68
C LEU A 52 10.53 -11.06 -4.19
N THR A 53 10.06 -11.97 -5.02
CA THR A 53 8.66 -12.00 -5.45
C THR A 53 7.82 -12.69 -4.39
N PHE A 54 7.02 -11.90 -3.68
CA PHE A 54 6.02 -12.39 -2.74
C PHE A 54 4.79 -12.83 -3.53
N SER A 55 4.15 -13.90 -3.13
CA SER A 55 2.97 -14.45 -3.79
C SER A 55 1.91 -14.88 -2.79
N MET A 56 0.66 -14.91 -3.25
CA MET A 56 -0.38 -15.65 -2.53
C MET A 56 -0.05 -17.15 -2.57
N GLY A 57 -0.49 -17.88 -1.53
CA GLY A 57 -0.44 -19.35 -1.58
C GLY A 57 -1.32 -19.89 -2.72
N ASP A 58 -0.94 -21.02 -3.32
CA ASP A 58 -1.59 -21.61 -4.51
C ASP A 58 -3.10 -21.86 -4.38
N ARG A 59 -3.59 -22.02 -3.15
CA ARG A 59 -5.03 -22.18 -2.83
C ARG A 59 -5.65 -20.97 -2.14
N ALA A 60 -4.91 -19.88 -2.02
CA ALA A 60 -5.42 -18.69 -1.36
C ALA A 60 -6.44 -17.99 -2.25
N LYS A 61 -7.48 -17.47 -1.63
CA LYS A 61 -8.52 -16.68 -2.27
C LYS A 61 -8.43 -15.25 -1.78
N ILE A 62 -8.65 -14.30 -2.67
CA ILE A 62 -8.76 -12.89 -2.29
C ILE A 62 -10.12 -12.63 -1.63
N ALA A 63 -10.16 -11.67 -0.71
CA ALA A 63 -11.41 -11.14 -0.19
C ALA A 63 -11.86 -9.97 -1.09
N CYS A 64 -13.09 -10.04 -1.60
CA CYS A 64 -13.70 -9.01 -2.41
C CYS A 64 -14.92 -8.46 -1.69
N ILE A 65 -14.98 -7.14 -1.54
CA ILE A 65 -16.07 -6.40 -0.90
C ILE A 65 -16.73 -5.51 -1.94
N GLY A 66 -18.04 -5.63 -2.11
CA GLY A 66 -18.82 -4.77 -2.99
C GLY A 66 -18.90 -3.34 -2.44
N VAL A 67 -18.57 -2.36 -3.26
CA VAL A 67 -18.77 -0.93 -2.98
C VAL A 67 -19.92 -0.40 -3.82
N THR A 68 -19.84 -0.59 -5.13
CA THR A 68 -20.89 -0.30 -6.10
C THR A 68 -20.93 -1.40 -7.18
N ASN A 69 -21.82 -1.27 -8.18
CA ASN A 69 -21.80 -2.17 -9.34
C ASN A 69 -20.53 -2.05 -10.20
N TYR A 70 -19.74 -1.00 -10.00
CA TYR A 70 -18.55 -0.64 -10.80
C TYR A 70 -17.29 -0.52 -9.95
N LEU A 71 -17.39 -0.73 -8.64
CA LEU A 71 -16.29 -0.52 -7.71
C LEU A 71 -16.26 -1.62 -6.66
N VAL A 72 -15.10 -2.24 -6.49
CA VAL A 72 -14.87 -3.26 -5.48
C VAL A 72 -13.59 -2.99 -4.70
N SER A 73 -13.61 -3.35 -3.43
CA SER A 73 -12.44 -3.40 -2.56
C SER A 73 -11.93 -4.83 -2.51
N ILE A 74 -10.63 -5.01 -2.66
CA ILE A 74 -9.98 -6.32 -2.71
C ILE A 74 -8.85 -6.36 -1.70
N ASP A 75 -8.85 -7.40 -0.87
CA ASP A 75 -7.79 -7.68 0.11
C ASP A 75 -7.13 -9.02 -0.19
N CYS A 76 -5.80 -9.04 -0.14
CA CYS A 76 -5.02 -10.25 -0.20
C CYS A 76 -3.77 -10.16 0.68
N VAL A 77 -3.18 -11.30 0.99
CA VAL A 77 -1.94 -11.41 1.75
C VAL A 77 -0.91 -12.16 0.92
N LEU A 78 0.21 -11.50 0.66
CA LEU A 78 1.35 -12.08 -0.03
C LEU A 78 2.37 -12.58 0.99
N LYS A 79 3.13 -13.61 0.63
CA LYS A 79 4.09 -14.28 1.48
C LYS A 79 5.45 -14.37 0.80
N CYS A 80 6.50 -14.08 1.57
CA CYS A 80 7.87 -14.29 1.14
C CYS A 80 8.13 -15.78 0.91
N PRO A 81 8.71 -16.19 -0.23
CA PRO A 81 8.97 -17.59 -0.52
C PRO A 81 10.05 -18.23 0.39
N ARG A 82 10.91 -17.41 1.03
CA ARG A 82 12.02 -17.91 1.87
C ARG A 82 11.70 -17.94 3.36
N CYS A 83 11.30 -16.79 3.94
CA CYS A 83 11.15 -16.64 5.39
C CYS A 83 9.71 -16.58 5.85
N ALA A 84 8.76 -16.69 4.94
CA ALA A 84 7.33 -16.65 5.22
C ALA A 84 6.81 -15.30 5.80
N THR A 85 7.60 -14.23 5.80
CA THR A 85 7.11 -12.86 6.08
C THR A 85 5.91 -12.54 5.19
N THR A 86 4.87 -11.94 5.75
CA THR A 86 3.63 -11.64 5.04
C THR A 86 3.45 -10.14 4.85
N VAL A 87 2.85 -9.79 3.70
CA VAL A 87 2.48 -8.40 3.36
C VAL A 87 1.00 -8.38 2.99
N PRO A 88 0.13 -7.77 3.81
CA PRO A 88 -1.25 -7.51 3.43
C PRO A 88 -1.29 -6.37 2.42
N ILE A 89 -2.08 -6.56 1.36
CA ILE A 89 -2.29 -5.58 0.31
C ILE A 89 -3.78 -5.35 0.13
N TRP A 90 -4.13 -4.09 0.03
CA TRP A 90 -5.47 -3.64 -0.28
C TRP A 90 -5.50 -2.94 -1.64
N TYR A 91 -6.53 -3.21 -2.44
CA TYR A 91 -6.77 -2.59 -3.73
C TYR A 91 -8.18 -2.00 -3.78
N LEU A 92 -8.31 -0.82 -4.35
CA LEU A 92 -9.58 -0.28 -4.83
C LEU A 92 -9.61 -0.42 -6.34
N VAL A 93 -10.52 -1.26 -6.84
CA VAL A 93 -10.62 -1.62 -8.27
C VAL A 93 -11.91 -1.06 -8.83
N GLU A 94 -11.77 -0.22 -9.84
CA GLU A 94 -12.89 0.33 -10.62
C GLU A 94 -13.06 -0.45 -11.91
N SER A 95 -14.31 -0.64 -12.33
CA SER A 95 -14.65 -1.20 -13.62
C SER A 95 -15.43 -0.21 -14.48
N ARG A 96 -15.25 -0.30 -15.80
CA ARG A 96 -15.96 0.50 -16.79
C ARG A 96 -17.36 -0.02 -17.06
N ASN A 97 -17.55 -1.33 -16.97
CA ASN A 97 -18.82 -2.05 -17.10
C ASN A 97 -19.15 -2.76 -15.79
N GLU A 98 -20.29 -3.43 -15.68
CA GLU A 98 -20.65 -4.11 -14.43
C GLU A 98 -19.64 -5.19 -14.06
N VAL A 99 -19.23 -5.25 -12.77
CA VAL A 99 -18.24 -6.22 -12.27
C VAL A 99 -18.69 -7.69 -12.39
N THR A 100 -19.96 -7.92 -12.71
CA THR A 100 -20.57 -9.25 -12.92
C THR A 100 -20.60 -9.68 -14.38
N ASP A 101 -20.15 -8.84 -15.30
CA ASP A 101 -20.10 -9.19 -16.71
C ASP A 101 -19.09 -10.33 -16.96
N THR A 102 -19.26 -11.05 -18.05
CA THR A 102 -18.35 -12.12 -18.46
C THR A 102 -16.98 -11.63 -18.84
N THR A 103 -16.89 -10.35 -19.21
CA THR A 103 -15.66 -9.64 -19.53
C THR A 103 -15.74 -8.26 -18.90
N VAL A 104 -14.77 -7.95 -18.05
CA VAL A 104 -14.76 -6.71 -17.26
C VAL A 104 -13.54 -5.88 -17.61
N TRP A 105 -13.73 -4.57 -17.79
CA TRP A 105 -12.64 -3.61 -17.97
C TRP A 105 -12.33 -2.97 -16.63
N VAL A 106 -11.17 -3.26 -16.07
CA VAL A 106 -10.79 -2.82 -14.72
C VAL A 106 -9.55 -1.95 -14.71
N ARG A 107 -9.47 -1.06 -13.72
CA ARG A 107 -8.24 -0.36 -13.34
C ARG A 107 -8.11 -0.29 -11.82
N ILE A 108 -6.88 -0.20 -11.33
CA ILE A 108 -6.59 -0.03 -9.92
C ILE A 108 -6.58 1.46 -9.62
N LEU A 109 -7.57 1.96 -8.87
CA LEU A 109 -7.62 3.35 -8.44
C LEU A 109 -6.64 3.62 -7.29
N LYS A 110 -6.55 2.68 -6.35
CA LYS A 110 -5.66 2.79 -5.20
C LYS A 110 -5.14 1.40 -4.81
N ARG A 111 -3.89 1.36 -4.40
CA ARG A 111 -3.24 0.22 -3.77
C ARG A 111 -2.57 0.69 -2.49
N THR A 112 -2.72 -0.06 -1.42
CA THR A 112 -2.02 0.20 -0.15
C THR A 112 -1.41 -1.10 0.34
N GLU A 113 -0.13 -1.05 0.68
CA GLU A 113 0.66 -2.17 1.16
C GLU A 113 1.08 -1.85 2.60
N LYS A 114 0.80 -2.76 3.52
CA LYS A 114 1.41 -2.70 4.85
C LYS A 114 2.58 -3.67 4.86
N LEU A 115 3.74 -3.18 4.49
CA LEU A 115 4.97 -3.88 4.85
C LEU A 115 4.96 -4.00 6.38
N SER A 116 5.15 -5.21 6.91
CA SER A 116 5.09 -5.53 8.35
C SER A 116 6.19 -4.85 9.19
N GLU A 117 6.90 -3.97 8.59
CA GLU A 117 7.97 -3.17 9.13
C GLU A 117 7.63 -1.69 9.06
N ASN A 118 6.60 -1.32 9.76
CA ASN A 118 6.64 -0.01 10.36
C ASN A 118 7.92 -0.03 11.21
N VAL A 119 8.95 0.70 10.76
CA VAL A 119 9.97 1.18 11.68
C VAL A 119 9.15 1.76 12.80
N SER A 120 9.05 1.04 13.93
CA SER A 120 8.39 1.57 15.10
C SER A 120 9.32 2.68 15.57
N ILE A 121 9.05 3.89 15.06
CA ILE A 121 9.61 5.10 15.62
C ILE A 121 9.10 5.06 17.04
N SER A 122 9.98 4.71 17.98
CA SER A 122 9.59 4.57 19.37
C SER A 122 8.97 5.91 19.76
N HIS A 123 7.69 5.90 20.11
CA HIS A 123 6.96 7.09 20.51
C HIS A 123 7.80 7.85 21.56
N GLY A 124 8.16 9.10 21.27
CA GLY A 124 8.97 9.94 22.13
C GLY A 124 10.49 9.93 21.85
N ALA A 125 11.03 9.03 21.02
CA ALA A 125 12.47 9.00 20.74
C ALA A 125 13.00 10.29 20.07
N TYR A 126 12.13 10.99 19.36
CA TYR A 126 12.47 12.22 18.61
C TYR A 126 11.80 13.48 19.19
N GLY A 127 11.27 13.40 20.41
CA GLY A 127 10.64 14.53 21.12
C GLY A 127 9.57 15.22 20.28
N LYS A 128 9.65 16.54 20.16
CA LYS A 128 8.69 17.37 19.41
C LYS A 128 8.63 17.07 17.91
N TYR A 129 9.61 16.35 17.35
CA TYR A 129 9.64 16.01 15.91
C TYR A 129 8.98 14.68 15.60
N THR A 130 8.56 13.89 16.59
CA THR A 130 7.93 12.58 16.39
C THR A 130 6.71 12.67 15.47
N GLU A 131 5.85 13.67 15.66
CA GLU A 131 4.65 13.87 14.83
C GLU A 131 4.98 14.16 13.35
N TYR A 132 6.01 14.95 13.09
CA TYR A 132 6.46 15.24 11.72
C TYR A 132 7.07 14.02 11.05
N LEU A 133 7.81 13.19 11.77
CA LEU A 133 8.34 11.92 11.26
C LEU A 133 7.22 10.95 10.92
N ASP A 134 6.21 10.81 11.78
CA ASP A 134 5.04 9.98 11.51
C ASP A 134 4.28 10.45 10.26
N LYS A 135 4.13 11.77 10.07
CA LYS A 135 3.51 12.36 8.88
C LYS A 135 4.36 12.11 7.63
N ALA A 136 5.68 12.23 7.73
CA ALA A 136 6.60 11.95 6.62
C ALA A 136 6.51 10.47 6.19
N ASP A 137 6.53 9.54 7.16
CA ASP A 137 6.43 8.10 6.90
C ASP A 137 5.10 7.73 6.26
N ARG A 138 3.99 8.27 6.77
CA ARG A 138 2.66 8.08 6.16
C ARG A 138 2.61 8.63 4.74
N ALA A 139 3.09 9.86 4.51
CA ALA A 139 3.11 10.45 3.18
C ALA A 139 3.96 9.63 2.20
N PHE A 140 5.10 9.13 2.64
CA PHE A 140 5.96 8.26 1.84
C PHE A 140 5.28 6.92 1.53
N SER A 141 4.67 6.29 2.52
CA SER A 141 3.94 5.02 2.38
C SER A 141 2.72 5.13 1.45
N ASP A 142 2.10 6.31 1.40
CA ASP A 142 0.99 6.63 0.48
C ASP A 142 1.47 7.05 -0.93
N GLY A 143 2.77 6.98 -1.21
CA GLY A 143 3.35 7.37 -2.51
C GLY A 143 3.46 8.88 -2.71
N LEU A 144 3.26 9.68 -1.66
CA LEU A 144 3.33 11.14 -1.67
C LEU A 144 4.73 11.62 -1.27
N GLY A 145 5.77 11.19 -2.00
CA GLY A 145 7.17 11.49 -1.69
C GLY A 145 7.46 12.98 -1.51
N ALA A 146 6.86 13.85 -2.31
CA ALA A 146 6.97 15.31 -2.16
C ALA A 146 6.43 15.79 -0.80
N GLY A 147 5.31 15.22 -0.34
CA GLY A 147 4.74 15.51 0.99
C GLY A 147 5.67 15.05 2.12
N ALA A 148 6.28 13.88 1.97
CA ALA A 148 7.27 13.39 2.94
C ALA A 148 8.47 14.36 3.08
N ILE A 149 8.98 14.88 1.97
CA ILE A 149 10.11 15.84 1.95
C ILE A 149 9.74 17.12 2.70
N VAL A 150 8.52 17.63 2.57
CA VAL A 150 8.07 18.84 3.29
C VAL A 150 8.16 18.62 4.80
N TYR A 151 7.67 17.50 5.32
CA TYR A 151 7.75 17.21 6.76
C TYR A 151 9.19 17.01 7.25
N LEU A 152 10.04 16.36 6.46
CA LEU A 152 11.46 16.20 6.80
C LEU A 152 12.20 17.56 6.81
N ARG A 153 11.84 18.46 5.89
CA ARG A 153 12.39 19.83 5.86
C ARG A 153 12.03 20.60 7.13
N GLU A 154 10.78 20.55 7.58
CA GLU A 154 10.35 21.19 8.85
C GLU A 154 11.19 20.71 10.05
N ILE A 155 11.50 19.41 10.08
CA ILE A 155 12.38 18.85 11.12
C ILE A 155 13.78 19.45 11.03
N MET A 156 14.38 19.47 9.83
CA MET A 156 15.72 19.99 9.60
C MET A 156 15.82 21.48 9.96
N GLU A 157 14.85 22.29 9.54
CA GLU A 157 14.79 23.73 9.85
C GLU A 157 14.67 23.95 11.36
N GLY A 158 13.83 23.17 12.04
CA GLY A 158 13.67 23.23 13.49
C GLY A 158 14.94 22.87 14.27
N ILE A 159 15.68 21.85 13.81
CA ILE A 159 16.97 21.46 14.43
C ILE A 159 18.02 22.55 14.19
N THR A 160 18.09 23.08 12.96
CA THR A 160 19.05 24.14 12.60
C THR A 160 18.80 25.40 13.43
N TYR A 161 17.55 25.81 13.57
CA TYR A 161 17.19 26.99 14.41
C TYR A 161 17.59 26.80 15.86
N GLN A 162 17.40 25.61 16.43
CA GLN A 162 17.84 25.31 17.80
C GLN A 162 19.37 25.36 17.95
N ALA A 163 20.10 24.80 16.99
CA ALA A 163 21.55 24.81 16.99
C ALA A 163 22.11 26.25 16.95
N VAL A 164 21.54 27.11 16.09
CA VAL A 164 21.93 28.52 15.96
C VAL A 164 21.59 29.28 17.24
N SER A 165 20.40 29.08 17.82
CA SER A 165 20.03 29.72 19.09
C SER A 165 20.97 29.34 20.23
N TYR A 166 21.44 28.10 20.27
CA TYR A 166 22.38 27.61 21.30
C TYR A 166 23.76 28.23 21.13
N THR A 167 24.24 28.45 19.91
CA THR A 167 25.54 29.09 19.64
C THR A 167 25.52 30.57 19.96
N HIS A 168 24.42 31.29 19.72
CA HIS A 168 24.27 32.69 20.06
C HIS A 168 24.24 32.94 21.57
N LEU A 169 23.58 32.08 22.36
CA LEU A 169 23.57 32.19 23.82
C LEU A 169 24.95 31.98 24.43
N ARG A 170 25.78 31.09 23.87
CA ARG A 170 27.12 30.79 24.35
C ARG A 170 28.18 31.86 23.97
N ALA A 171 27.91 32.69 22.99
CA ALA A 171 28.81 33.75 22.55
C ALA A 171 28.68 35.04 23.39
N HIS A 172 27.72 35.10 24.33
CA HIS A 172 27.47 36.22 25.22
C HIS A 172 27.79 35.93 26.70
N GLU A 173 28.30 34.75 27.01
CA GLU A 173 28.95 34.41 28.29
C GLU A 173 30.49 34.58 28.19
#